data_29c69abb97f0356f58652e154a2e68bc
#
_entry.id   29c69abb97f0356f58652e154a2e68bc
#
_cell.length_a   1.000
_cell.length_b   1.000
_cell.length_c   1.000
_cell.angle_alpha   90.00
_cell.angle_beta   90.00
_cell.angle_gamma   90.00
#
_symmetry.space_group_name_H-M   'P 1'
#
loop_
_entity.id
_entity.type
_entity.pdbx_description
1 polymer ?
#
loop_
_entity_poly.entity_id
_entity_poly.type
_entity_poly.pdbx_seq_one_letter_code
_entity_poly.pdbx_strand_id
1 'polypeptide(L)'
;NEVVEYVWHYEGPDFSQENLDMLVDKWNSMIDARGYEMNGANILTPRGESNADFIWVMLWPSMEARDAAWTDWMESVDSEWQEAIDGIMSVDFDNVYAFKPTVQRNASVPNQSSTFENEFNFCNFNEGYDENDLAAFEMDFANFLDETEARDGPDGFWYVMLEPYFEGTEDNPLVDYVWL
;
A
#
# COMPACT_ATOMS: atom_id res chain seq x y z
N ASN A 1 5.58 13.19 7.14
CA ASN A 1 4.96 11.91 7.50
C ASN A 1 5.04 10.99 6.30
N GLU A 2 5.38 9.73 6.52
CA GLU A 2 5.41 8.71 5.48
C GLU A 2 4.05 8.54 4.81
N VAL A 3 4.07 8.10 3.55
CA VAL A 3 2.88 7.85 2.74
C VAL A 3 3.01 6.46 2.11
N VAL A 4 1.96 5.68 2.19
CA VAL A 4 1.80 4.48 1.37
C VAL A 4 0.74 4.75 0.31
N GLU A 5 1.06 4.45 -0.92
CA GLU A 5 0.22 4.69 -2.08
C GLU A 5 -0.08 3.39 -2.80
N TYR A 6 -1.34 3.20 -3.13
CA TYR A 6 -1.86 2.03 -3.84
C TYR A 6 -2.40 2.47 -5.21
N VAL A 7 -1.85 1.91 -6.27
CA VAL A 7 -2.24 2.21 -7.66
C VAL A 7 -2.76 0.95 -8.32
N TRP A 8 -4.00 0.98 -8.77
CA TRP A 8 -4.62 -0.17 -9.41
C TRP A 8 -4.10 -0.39 -10.82
N HIS A 9 -3.91 -1.67 -11.17
CA HIS A 9 -3.43 -2.10 -12.47
C HIS A 9 -4.27 -3.26 -13.00
N TYR A 10 -4.33 -3.35 -14.33
CA TYR A 10 -4.99 -4.44 -15.04
C TYR A 10 -4.03 -5.14 -15.97
N GLU A 11 -4.20 -6.46 -16.09
CA GLU A 11 -3.44 -7.28 -17.02
C GLU A 11 -3.89 -7.02 -18.47
N GLY A 12 -2.94 -6.88 -19.35
CA GLY A 12 -3.18 -6.83 -20.80
C GLY A 12 -3.10 -8.22 -21.46
N PRO A 13 -3.38 -8.31 -22.77
CA PRO A 13 -3.37 -9.60 -23.49
C PRO A 13 -1.99 -10.29 -23.52
N ASP A 14 -0.91 -9.53 -23.40
CA ASP A 14 0.46 -10.03 -23.38
C ASP A 14 1.04 -10.14 -21.96
N PHE A 15 0.20 -10.06 -20.92
CA PHE A 15 0.65 -10.18 -19.55
C PHE A 15 1.24 -11.56 -19.26
N SER A 16 2.39 -11.57 -18.64
CA SER A 16 3.04 -12.75 -18.08
C SER A 16 3.95 -12.33 -16.93
N GLN A 17 4.30 -13.27 -16.05
CA GLN A 17 5.24 -12.99 -14.97
C GLN A 17 6.60 -12.50 -15.51
N GLU A 18 7.09 -13.08 -16.61
CA GLU A 18 8.34 -12.68 -17.24
C GLU A 18 8.28 -11.22 -17.76
N ASN A 19 7.16 -10.84 -18.39
CA ASN A 19 6.96 -9.47 -18.86
C ASN A 19 6.80 -8.50 -17.67
N LEU A 20 6.13 -8.88 -16.61
CA LEU A 20 6.04 -8.07 -15.40
C LEU A 20 7.41 -7.86 -14.75
N ASP A 21 8.22 -8.91 -14.62
CA ASP A 21 9.56 -8.81 -14.04
C ASP A 21 10.45 -7.86 -14.87
N MET A 22 10.38 -7.94 -16.21
CA MET A 22 11.07 -7.00 -17.11
C MET A 22 10.60 -5.55 -16.91
N LEU A 23 9.29 -5.34 -16.74
CA LEU A 23 8.74 -4.01 -16.47
C LEU A 23 9.14 -3.47 -15.11
N VAL A 24 9.22 -4.32 -14.09
CA VAL A 24 9.73 -3.94 -12.75
C VAL A 24 11.17 -3.49 -12.84
N ASP A 25 12.03 -4.21 -13.55
CA ASP A 25 13.43 -3.83 -13.76
C ASP A 25 13.55 -2.48 -14.52
N LYS A 26 12.73 -2.29 -15.56
CA LYS A 26 12.68 -1.02 -16.29
C LYS A 26 12.21 0.12 -15.38
N TRP A 27 11.12 -0.08 -14.63
CA TRP A 27 10.57 0.91 -13.71
C TRP A 27 11.60 1.32 -12.64
N ASN A 28 12.27 0.36 -12.02
CA ASN A 28 13.34 0.63 -11.06
C ASN A 28 14.45 1.48 -11.68
N SER A 29 14.86 1.15 -12.92
CA SER A 29 15.88 1.92 -13.63
C SER A 29 15.45 3.36 -13.90
N MET A 30 14.17 3.58 -14.22
CA MET A 30 13.59 4.91 -14.43
C MET A 30 13.53 5.72 -13.15
N ILE A 31 13.08 5.10 -12.03
CA ILE A 31 13.04 5.71 -10.70
C ILE A 31 14.46 6.14 -10.26
N ASP A 32 15.42 5.23 -10.39
CA ASP A 32 16.82 5.50 -10.01
C ASP A 32 17.45 6.61 -10.86
N ALA A 33 17.19 6.63 -12.15
CA ALA A 33 17.70 7.64 -13.08
C ALA A 33 17.16 9.05 -12.77
N ARG A 34 15.94 9.13 -12.24
CA ARG A 34 15.30 10.40 -11.83
C ARG A 34 15.66 10.79 -10.40
N GLY A 35 16.13 9.85 -9.58
CA GLY A 35 16.49 10.08 -8.18
C GLY A 35 15.29 10.42 -7.30
N TYR A 36 14.12 9.81 -7.56
CA TYR A 36 12.95 10.02 -6.72
C TYR A 36 13.18 9.52 -5.29
N GLU A 37 12.79 10.33 -4.32
CA GLU A 37 12.85 9.94 -2.92
C GLU A 37 11.72 8.93 -2.62
N MET A 38 12.03 7.66 -2.73
CA MET A 38 11.11 6.56 -2.47
C MET A 38 11.73 5.58 -1.47
N ASN A 39 10.98 5.20 -0.43
CA ASN A 39 11.42 4.27 0.60
C ASN A 39 11.35 2.80 0.15
N GLY A 40 10.54 2.51 -0.84
CA GLY A 40 10.37 1.18 -1.41
C GLY A 40 9.11 1.06 -2.24
N ALA A 41 8.97 -0.07 -2.92
CA ALA A 41 7.78 -0.45 -3.65
C ALA A 41 7.58 -1.96 -3.60
N ASN A 42 6.34 -2.39 -3.80
CA ASN A 42 5.98 -3.79 -3.97
C ASN A 42 4.70 -3.93 -4.80
N ILE A 43 4.39 -5.16 -5.20
CA ILE A 43 3.18 -5.49 -5.94
C ILE A 43 2.36 -6.45 -5.09
N LEU A 44 1.08 -6.13 -4.91
CA LEU A 44 0.10 -6.99 -4.26
C LEU A 44 -0.79 -7.63 -5.31
N THR A 45 -0.93 -8.96 -5.24
CA THR A 45 -1.86 -9.71 -6.06
C THR A 45 -3.03 -10.15 -5.17
N PRO A 46 -4.26 -9.70 -5.46
CA PRO A 46 -5.44 -10.08 -4.69
C PRO A 46 -5.67 -11.59 -4.70
N ARG A 47 -6.07 -12.16 -3.55
CA ARG A 47 -6.39 -13.59 -3.40
C ARG A 47 -7.88 -13.91 -3.54
N GLY A 48 -8.72 -12.91 -3.68
CA GLY A 48 -10.16 -13.02 -3.80
C GLY A 48 -10.70 -12.18 -4.95
N GLU A 49 -12.00 -11.93 -4.92
CA GLU A 49 -12.62 -10.99 -5.86
C GLU A 49 -12.03 -9.59 -5.65
N SER A 50 -11.59 -8.99 -6.73
CA SER A 50 -10.99 -7.64 -6.75
C SER A 50 -11.36 -6.94 -8.04
N ASN A 51 -11.47 -5.62 -7.99
CA ASN A 51 -11.65 -4.81 -9.17
C ASN A 51 -10.35 -4.56 -9.94
N ALA A 52 -9.19 -4.71 -9.28
CA ALA A 52 -7.88 -4.65 -9.90
C ALA A 52 -7.27 -6.05 -10.01
N ASP A 53 -6.51 -6.31 -11.06
CA ASP A 53 -5.77 -7.57 -11.22
C ASP A 53 -4.56 -7.62 -10.30
N PHE A 54 -3.90 -6.46 -10.12
CA PHE A 54 -2.85 -6.28 -9.13
C PHE A 54 -2.74 -4.81 -8.72
N ILE A 55 -2.04 -4.55 -7.62
CA ILE A 55 -1.89 -3.23 -7.03
C ILE A 55 -0.41 -2.92 -6.89
N TRP A 56 0.05 -1.83 -7.51
CA TRP A 56 1.40 -1.33 -7.34
C TRP A 56 1.44 -0.44 -6.11
N VAL A 57 2.28 -0.78 -5.15
CA VAL A 57 2.39 -0.07 -3.88
C VAL A 57 3.69 0.69 -3.85
N MET A 58 3.63 1.97 -3.50
CA MET A 58 4.78 2.85 -3.36
C MET A 58 4.84 3.44 -1.96
N LEU A 59 6.03 3.45 -1.37
CA LEU A 59 6.29 4.00 -0.05
C LEU A 59 7.10 5.28 -0.19
N TRP A 60 6.52 6.39 0.22
CA TRP A 60 7.10 7.72 0.10
C TRP A 60 7.49 8.29 1.48
N PRO A 61 8.59 9.05 1.60
CA PRO A 61 8.96 9.70 2.86
C PRO A 61 7.96 10.80 3.25
N SER A 62 7.25 11.38 2.27
CA SER A 62 6.25 12.42 2.49
C SER A 62 5.32 12.61 1.29
N MET A 63 4.19 13.31 1.49
CA MET A 63 3.31 13.74 0.39
C MET A 63 4.04 14.69 -0.57
N GLU A 64 4.92 15.54 -0.07
CA GLU A 64 5.70 16.47 -0.90
C GLU A 64 6.63 15.70 -1.85
N ALA A 65 7.33 14.68 -1.37
CA ALA A 65 8.19 13.83 -2.22
C ALA A 65 7.36 13.08 -3.26
N ARG A 66 6.21 12.52 -2.85
CA ARG A 66 5.27 11.86 -3.75
C ARG A 66 4.78 12.80 -4.85
N ASP A 67 4.27 13.97 -4.50
CA ASP A 67 3.68 14.92 -5.45
C ASP A 67 4.73 15.47 -6.42
N ALA A 68 5.95 15.72 -5.95
CA ALA A 68 7.07 16.11 -6.79
C ALA A 68 7.44 14.99 -7.80
N ALA A 69 7.51 13.74 -7.35
CA ALA A 69 7.80 12.59 -8.20
C ALA A 69 6.70 12.39 -9.26
N TRP A 70 5.43 12.44 -8.88
CA TRP A 70 4.32 12.31 -9.83
C TRP A 70 4.31 13.43 -10.87
N THR A 71 4.58 14.68 -10.45
CA THR A 71 4.66 15.82 -11.38
C THR A 71 5.74 15.59 -12.43
N ASP A 72 6.96 15.24 -11.99
CA ASP A 72 8.07 14.98 -12.90
C ASP A 72 7.83 13.73 -13.77
N TRP A 73 7.23 12.69 -13.20
CA TRP A 73 6.86 11.48 -13.95
C TRP A 73 5.93 11.81 -15.11
N MET A 74 4.82 12.47 -14.83
CA MET A 74 3.81 12.83 -15.85
C MET A 74 4.36 13.77 -16.94
N GLU A 75 5.28 14.67 -16.58
CA GLU A 75 5.87 15.62 -17.52
C GLU A 75 6.99 15.02 -18.37
N SER A 76 7.76 14.09 -17.82
CA SER A 76 9.05 13.70 -18.39
C SER A 76 9.21 12.21 -18.70
N VAL A 77 8.43 11.33 -18.06
CA VAL A 77 8.70 9.89 -18.05
C VAL A 77 7.51 9.07 -18.52
N ASP A 78 6.28 9.51 -18.22
CA ASP A 78 5.07 8.71 -18.43
C ASP A 78 4.91 8.22 -19.87
N SER A 79 5.24 9.05 -20.88
CA SER A 79 5.15 8.64 -22.29
C SER A 79 6.00 7.41 -22.60
N GLU A 80 7.23 7.34 -22.08
CA GLU A 80 8.11 6.17 -22.25
C GLU A 80 7.57 4.96 -21.49
N TRP A 81 7.00 5.19 -20.29
CA TRP A 81 6.39 4.13 -19.50
C TRP A 81 5.16 3.54 -20.18
N GLN A 82 4.26 4.38 -20.69
CA GLN A 82 3.06 3.92 -21.41
C GLN A 82 3.41 3.09 -22.67
N GLU A 83 4.47 3.48 -23.39
CA GLU A 83 4.97 2.67 -24.51
C GLU A 83 5.52 1.31 -24.05
N ALA A 84 6.17 1.27 -22.88
CA ALA A 84 6.75 0.03 -22.38
C ALA A 84 5.69 -0.96 -21.88
N ILE A 85 4.59 -0.48 -21.29
CA ILE A 85 3.53 -1.32 -20.75
C ILE A 85 2.46 -1.70 -21.78
N ASP A 86 2.48 -1.11 -22.97
CA ASP A 86 1.46 -1.34 -24.01
C ASP A 86 1.29 -2.84 -24.32
N GLY A 87 0.05 -3.30 -24.28
CA GLY A 87 -0.32 -4.71 -24.43
C GLY A 87 -0.03 -5.60 -23.21
N ILE A 88 0.84 -5.21 -22.30
CA ILE A 88 1.21 -6.02 -21.13
C ILE A 88 0.33 -5.69 -19.93
N MET A 89 0.18 -4.41 -19.59
CA MET A 89 -0.66 -3.96 -18.48
C MET A 89 -1.16 -2.53 -18.70
N SER A 90 -2.09 -2.09 -17.85
CA SER A 90 -2.52 -0.69 -17.83
C SER A 90 -2.57 -0.16 -16.39
N VAL A 91 -2.37 1.15 -16.25
CA VAL A 91 -2.48 1.89 -14.99
C VAL A 91 -3.85 2.53 -14.91
N ASP A 92 -4.52 2.40 -13.78
CA ASP A 92 -5.79 3.07 -13.51
C ASP A 92 -5.55 4.34 -12.67
N PHE A 93 -5.44 5.47 -13.34
CA PHE A 93 -5.20 6.76 -12.69
C PHE A 93 -6.41 7.30 -11.91
N ASP A 94 -7.60 6.73 -12.10
CA ASP A 94 -8.79 7.07 -11.32
C ASP A 94 -8.82 6.34 -9.98
N ASN A 95 -8.00 5.29 -9.83
CA ASN A 95 -7.90 4.47 -8.63
C ASN A 95 -6.47 4.49 -8.05
N VAL A 96 -6.10 5.67 -7.56
CA VAL A 96 -4.84 5.95 -6.85
C VAL A 96 -5.17 6.42 -5.43
N TYR A 97 -4.76 5.66 -4.43
CA TYR A 97 -5.13 5.88 -3.04
C TYR A 97 -3.91 6.04 -2.15
N ALA A 98 -3.73 7.23 -1.60
CA ALA A 98 -2.63 7.54 -0.68
C ALA A 98 -3.13 7.56 0.78
N PHE A 99 -2.36 6.92 1.67
CA PHE A 99 -2.66 6.86 3.09
C PHE A 99 -1.43 7.26 3.92
N LYS A 100 -1.71 7.79 5.09
CA LYS A 100 -0.73 7.96 6.16
C LYS A 100 -0.70 6.67 6.99
N PRO A 101 0.41 5.91 6.97
CA PRO A 101 0.53 4.72 7.80
C PRO A 101 0.92 5.10 9.23
N THR A 102 0.32 4.44 10.21
CA THR A 102 0.74 4.48 11.61
C THR A 102 1.02 3.04 12.03
N VAL A 103 2.30 2.68 12.16
CA VAL A 103 2.71 1.34 12.60
C VAL A 103 2.36 1.20 14.07
N GLN A 104 1.47 0.27 14.38
CA GLN A 104 1.04 -0.04 15.75
C GLN A 104 1.89 -1.15 16.36
N ARG A 105 2.31 -2.13 15.54
CA ARG A 105 3.22 -3.18 15.95
C ARG A 105 4.17 -3.57 14.83
N ASN A 106 5.44 -3.72 15.18
CA ASN A 106 6.42 -4.33 14.31
C ASN A 106 6.54 -5.83 14.62
N ALA A 107 6.78 -6.64 13.59
CA ALA A 107 7.13 -8.03 13.78
C ALA A 107 8.40 -8.17 14.64
N SER A 108 8.36 -9.04 15.67
CA SER A 108 9.53 -9.34 16.50
C SER A 108 10.51 -10.26 15.78
N VAL A 109 10.01 -11.06 14.83
CA VAL A 109 10.82 -11.89 13.93
C VAL A 109 10.75 -11.32 12.53
N PRO A 110 11.88 -10.88 11.96
CA PRO A 110 11.90 -10.33 10.61
C PRO A 110 11.42 -11.37 9.58
N ASN A 111 10.59 -10.94 8.64
CA ASN A 111 10.28 -11.76 7.48
C ASN A 111 11.56 -11.94 6.63
N GLN A 112 11.98 -13.17 6.44
CA GLN A 112 13.15 -13.52 5.60
C GLN A 112 12.75 -13.89 4.17
N SER A 113 11.44 -13.95 3.89
CA SER A 113 10.92 -14.16 2.54
C SER A 113 10.92 -12.85 1.75
N SER A 114 11.05 -12.96 0.43
CA SER A 114 10.78 -11.83 -0.49
C SER A 114 9.29 -11.55 -0.67
N THR A 115 8.43 -12.39 -0.08
CA THR A 115 6.98 -12.28 -0.15
C THR A 115 6.37 -12.14 1.24
N PHE A 116 5.23 -11.46 1.32
CA PHE A 116 4.42 -11.31 2.52
C PHE A 116 2.93 -11.37 2.14
N GLU A 117 2.11 -11.60 3.13
CA GLU A 117 0.65 -11.55 3.00
C GLU A 117 0.13 -10.48 3.95
N ASN A 118 -0.85 -9.72 3.49
CA ASN A 118 -1.55 -8.75 4.29
C ASN A 118 -3.05 -8.80 4.00
N GLU A 119 -3.83 -8.27 4.91
CA GLU A 119 -5.26 -8.18 4.80
C GLU A 119 -5.70 -6.76 5.14
N PHE A 120 -6.55 -6.19 4.27
CA PHE A 120 -7.15 -4.88 4.51
C PHE A 120 -8.51 -5.06 5.17
N ASN A 121 -8.67 -4.50 6.35
CA ASN A 121 -9.94 -4.47 7.06
C ASN A 121 -10.48 -3.03 7.07
N PHE A 122 -11.55 -2.81 6.33
CA PHE A 122 -12.26 -1.54 6.26
C PHE A 122 -13.34 -1.52 7.33
N CYS A 123 -13.15 -0.67 8.34
CA CYS A 123 -13.90 -0.72 9.58
C CYS A 123 -14.71 0.56 9.81
N ASN A 124 -15.95 0.38 10.33
CA ASN A 124 -16.77 1.48 10.85
C ASN A 124 -17.07 1.24 12.31
N PHE A 125 -17.19 2.33 13.09
CA PHE A 125 -17.61 2.24 14.46
C PHE A 125 -19.04 1.73 14.57
N ASN A 126 -19.28 0.86 15.52
CA ASN A 126 -20.63 0.50 15.92
C ASN A 126 -21.31 1.67 16.64
N GLU A 127 -22.64 1.68 16.68
CA GLU A 127 -23.39 2.72 17.39
C GLU A 127 -22.95 2.87 18.85
N GLY A 128 -22.57 4.09 19.20
CA GLY A 128 -22.11 4.45 20.54
C GLY A 128 -20.62 4.29 20.79
N TYR A 129 -19.84 3.91 19.79
CA TYR A 129 -18.38 3.83 19.85
C TYR A 129 -17.74 4.91 18.98
N ASP A 130 -16.54 5.34 19.37
CA ASP A 130 -15.79 6.40 18.68
C ASP A 130 -14.27 6.16 18.70
N GLU A 131 -13.50 7.15 18.27
CA GLU A 131 -12.04 7.10 18.24
C GLU A 131 -11.40 6.88 19.62
N ASN A 132 -12.05 7.29 20.72
CA ASN A 132 -11.54 7.05 22.07
C ASN A 132 -11.67 5.57 22.45
N ASP A 133 -12.73 4.92 22.00
CA ASP A 133 -12.92 3.48 22.21
C ASP A 133 -11.89 2.69 21.39
N LEU A 134 -11.61 3.14 20.16
CA LEU A 134 -10.54 2.55 19.34
C LEU A 134 -9.18 2.68 20.02
N ALA A 135 -8.84 3.85 20.55
CA ALA A 135 -7.59 4.07 21.27
C ALA A 135 -7.47 3.19 22.53
N ALA A 136 -8.58 3.01 23.26
CA ALA A 136 -8.62 2.08 24.39
C ALA A 136 -8.42 0.62 23.97
N PHE A 137 -9.08 0.22 22.88
CA PHE A 137 -8.89 -1.12 22.29
C PHE A 137 -7.44 -1.34 21.85
N GLU A 138 -6.83 -0.39 21.17
CA GLU A 138 -5.42 -0.50 20.72
C GLU A 138 -4.46 -0.71 21.88
N MET A 139 -4.68 -0.03 23.02
CA MET A 139 -3.91 -0.22 24.23
C MET A 139 -4.07 -1.64 24.81
N ASP A 140 -5.32 -2.11 24.91
CA ASP A 140 -5.60 -3.45 25.43
C ASP A 140 -5.07 -4.54 24.51
N PHE A 141 -5.18 -4.33 23.19
CA PHE A 141 -4.65 -5.25 22.20
C PHE A 141 -3.11 -5.31 22.20
N ALA A 142 -2.44 -4.16 22.36
CA ALA A 142 -0.99 -4.13 22.52
C ALA A 142 -0.53 -4.95 23.74
N ASN A 143 -1.20 -4.77 24.89
CA ASN A 143 -0.93 -5.54 26.10
C ASN A 143 -1.15 -7.05 25.90
N PHE A 144 -2.24 -7.43 25.22
CA PHE A 144 -2.52 -8.83 24.89
C PHE A 144 -1.43 -9.44 23.99
N LEU A 145 -0.98 -8.69 22.99
CA LEU A 145 0.10 -9.13 22.10
C LEU A 145 1.43 -9.29 22.85
N ASP A 146 1.77 -8.37 23.75
CA ASP A 146 2.98 -8.44 24.58
C ASP A 146 2.94 -9.64 25.54
N GLU A 147 1.81 -9.92 26.15
CA GLU A 147 1.61 -11.10 27.00
C GLU A 147 1.72 -12.40 26.19
N THR A 148 1.18 -12.40 24.97
CA THR A 148 1.25 -13.55 24.06
C THR A 148 2.69 -13.82 23.63
N GLU A 149 3.42 -12.78 23.23
CA GLU A 149 4.83 -12.90 22.87
C GLU A 149 5.70 -13.36 24.05
N ALA A 150 5.42 -12.85 25.26
CA ALA A 150 6.14 -13.28 26.46
C ALA A 150 5.89 -14.75 26.82
N ARG A 151 4.70 -15.28 26.51
CA ARG A 151 4.31 -16.68 26.77
C ARG A 151 4.81 -17.64 25.69
N ASP A 152 4.64 -17.28 24.41
CA ASP A 152 4.77 -18.18 23.27
C ASP A 152 6.07 -17.91 22.47
N GLY A 153 6.75 -16.80 22.76
CA GLY A 153 7.97 -16.35 22.08
C GLY A 153 7.68 -15.32 20.98
N PRO A 154 8.76 -14.74 20.39
CA PRO A 154 8.66 -13.74 19.35
C PRO A 154 8.02 -14.30 18.08
N ASP A 155 7.19 -13.48 17.43
CA ASP A 155 6.44 -13.84 16.23
C ASP A 155 6.61 -12.83 15.10
N GLY A 156 6.02 -13.15 13.94
CA GLY A 156 6.04 -12.32 12.73
C GLY A 156 4.83 -11.40 12.59
N PHE A 157 3.98 -11.28 13.62
CA PHE A 157 2.78 -10.45 13.53
C PHE A 157 3.14 -8.96 13.55
N TRP A 158 2.52 -8.21 12.65
CA TRP A 158 2.61 -6.76 12.56
C TRP A 158 1.26 -6.21 12.12
N TYR A 159 0.99 -4.98 12.46
CA TYR A 159 -0.17 -4.29 11.94
C TYR A 159 0.02 -2.77 11.88
N VAL A 160 -0.72 -2.15 10.96
CA VAL A 160 -0.66 -0.74 10.63
C VAL A 160 -2.08 -0.19 10.54
N MET A 161 -2.31 0.99 11.08
CA MET A 161 -3.51 1.76 10.82
C MET A 161 -3.25 2.73 9.68
N LEU A 162 -4.21 2.85 8.76
CA LEU A 162 -4.12 3.70 7.58
C LEU A 162 -5.16 4.82 7.67
N GLU A 163 -4.68 6.06 7.59
CA GLU A 163 -5.52 7.27 7.52
C GLU A 163 -5.49 7.79 6.08
N PRO A 164 -6.64 7.92 5.38
CA PRO A 164 -6.67 8.34 3.99
C PRO A 164 -6.28 9.81 3.82
N TYR A 165 -5.55 10.12 2.74
CA TYR A 165 -5.28 11.48 2.28
C TYR A 165 -6.29 11.97 1.22
N PHE A 166 -7.33 11.21 0.96
CA PHE A 166 -8.38 11.52 0.00
C PHE A 166 -9.73 11.59 0.73
N GLU A 167 -10.71 12.22 0.09
CA GLU A 167 -12.06 12.32 0.61
C GLU A 167 -12.96 11.24 0.00
N GLY A 168 -13.93 10.77 0.78
CA GLY A 168 -14.97 9.88 0.28
C GLY A 168 -15.99 10.64 -0.58
N THR A 169 -16.80 9.89 -1.30
CA THR A 169 -17.94 10.41 -2.08
C THR A 169 -19.25 9.93 -1.46
N GLU A 170 -20.39 10.48 -1.93
CA GLU A 170 -21.71 9.99 -1.49
C GLU A 170 -21.91 8.51 -1.84
N ASP A 171 -21.41 8.07 -3.00
CA ASP A 171 -21.54 6.70 -3.48
C ASP A 171 -20.49 5.75 -2.86
N ASN A 172 -19.39 6.30 -2.38
CA ASN A 172 -18.31 5.55 -1.73
C ASN A 172 -17.75 6.36 -0.54
N PRO A 173 -18.47 6.40 0.59
CA PRO A 173 -18.04 7.13 1.76
C PRO A 173 -16.77 6.48 2.36
N LEU A 174 -15.93 7.30 3.00
CA LEU A 174 -14.80 6.78 3.78
C LEU A 174 -15.31 5.94 4.94
N VAL A 175 -14.58 4.88 5.23
CA VAL A 175 -14.72 4.13 6.47
C VAL A 175 -14.05 4.90 7.62
N ASP A 176 -14.41 4.59 8.85
CA ASP A 176 -13.86 5.29 10.01
C ASP A 176 -12.36 5.02 10.19
N TYR A 177 -11.90 3.80 9.89
CA TYR A 177 -10.48 3.44 9.87
C TYR A 177 -10.19 2.22 9.00
N VAL A 178 -8.94 2.10 8.56
CA VAL A 178 -8.46 0.94 7.82
C VAL A 178 -7.34 0.28 8.64
N TRP A 179 -7.51 -1.00 8.88
CA TRP A 179 -6.53 -1.84 9.56
C TRP A 179 -5.87 -2.76 8.52
N LEU A 180 -4.54 -2.69 8.44
CA LEU A 180 -3.68 -3.52 7.60
C LEU A 180 -2.86 -4.45 8.48
#